data_1f0847b705af0330d7140f97ad9ef241
#
_entry.id   1f0847b705af0330d7140f97ad9ef241
#
_cell.length_a   1.000
_cell.length_b   1.000
_cell.length_c   1.000
_cell.angle_alpha   90.00
_cell.angle_beta   90.00
_cell.angle_gamma   90.00
#
_symmetry.space_group_name_H-M   'P 1'
#
loop_
_entity.id
_entity.type
_entity.pdbx_description
1 polymer ?
#
loop_
_entity_poly.entity_id
_entity_poly.type
_entity_poly.pdbx_seq_one_letter_code
_entity_poly.pdbx_strand_id
1 'polypeptide(L)'
;MTRCIAFHSYKGGTGKTTLACNSAALLARKGYKVCLLDLDIYAPSFQSYFEREPIVGINDFLNSNVEVDKAMIDYTSAVENQKDNIRATDSSYPYPTRSENEKKLRKKGKLWIGFSNMQKKGVFELENADSATKRDIIRRFIYLRERLISDFHADYIIIDTSPGMRFWSINSLAIADILLLTLKMGSLDVDGTRIAVNEIYKSFTKFGSKAYLLYNLIAGYCVPATVASRNEMVPTVESTSVPQEGMTLLNKLEQPLNEVDFVERLSSDLGIPAILSIPCYCDIQFSRREFLTVLRYPEHPFTKQIEGLVTAL
;
A
#
# COMPACT_ATOMS: atom_id res chain seq x y z
N MET A 1 -4.20 22.27 -3.90
CA MET A 1 -5.41 21.41 -3.94
C MET A 1 -5.04 20.08 -3.31
N THR A 2 -5.79 19.62 -2.33
CA THR A 2 -5.55 18.34 -1.64
C THR A 2 -5.81 17.17 -2.60
N ARG A 3 -4.98 16.13 -2.54
CA ARG A 3 -5.18 14.88 -3.27
C ARG A 3 -5.53 13.76 -2.30
N CYS A 4 -6.67 13.11 -2.51
CA CYS A 4 -7.11 11.97 -1.74
C CYS A 4 -6.90 10.69 -2.55
N ILE A 5 -6.06 9.77 -2.05
CA ILE A 5 -5.58 8.58 -2.76
C ILE A 5 -5.93 7.35 -1.95
N ALA A 6 -6.67 6.41 -2.54
CA ALA A 6 -7.03 5.16 -1.90
C ALA A 6 -6.27 3.98 -2.51
N PHE A 7 -5.62 3.19 -1.66
CA PHE A 7 -5.06 1.88 -2.00
C PHE A 7 -6.09 0.80 -1.74
N HIS A 8 -6.47 0.09 -2.78
CA HIS A 8 -7.46 -0.98 -2.70
C HIS A 8 -7.00 -2.23 -3.44
N SER A 9 -7.60 -3.38 -3.14
CA SER A 9 -7.40 -4.62 -3.90
C SER A 9 -8.61 -5.54 -3.75
N TYR A 10 -8.82 -6.40 -4.73
CA TYR A 10 -9.84 -7.45 -4.61
C TYR A 10 -9.47 -8.49 -3.54
N LYS A 11 -8.19 -8.88 -3.47
CA LYS A 11 -7.67 -9.86 -2.49
C LYS A 11 -6.74 -9.24 -1.46
N GLY A 12 -6.64 -9.91 -0.32
CA GLY A 12 -5.64 -9.63 0.70
C GLY A 12 -4.21 -10.01 0.27
N GLY A 13 -3.22 -9.46 0.95
CA GLY A 13 -1.81 -9.82 0.74
C GLY A 13 -1.19 -9.25 -0.55
N THR A 14 -1.77 -8.23 -1.16
CA THR A 14 -1.21 -7.52 -2.31
C THR A 14 -0.22 -6.41 -1.93
N GLY A 15 -0.01 -6.16 -0.63
CA GLY A 15 0.91 -5.15 -0.13
C GLY A 15 0.36 -3.72 -0.04
N LYS A 16 -0.96 -3.53 -0.08
CA LYS A 16 -1.61 -2.20 0.04
C LYS A 16 -1.08 -1.38 1.20
N THR A 17 -1.12 -1.95 2.40
CA THR A 17 -0.69 -1.29 3.63
C THR A 17 0.77 -0.85 3.57
N THR A 18 1.65 -1.74 3.09
CA THR A 18 3.08 -1.42 2.90
C THR A 18 3.25 -0.23 1.96
N LEU A 19 2.53 -0.23 0.84
CA LEU A 19 2.58 0.86 -0.14
C LEU A 19 2.01 2.16 0.41
N ALA A 20 0.85 2.11 1.08
CA ALA A 20 0.20 3.28 1.67
C ALA A 20 1.07 3.93 2.76
N CYS A 21 1.56 3.14 3.72
CA CYS A 21 2.41 3.62 4.81
C CYS A 21 3.72 4.24 4.31
N ASN A 22 4.41 3.56 3.37
CA ASN A 22 5.65 4.08 2.81
C ASN A 22 5.43 5.31 1.94
N SER A 23 4.34 5.38 1.16
CA SER A 23 4.00 6.57 0.36
C SER A 23 3.71 7.78 1.26
N ALA A 24 2.92 7.60 2.31
CA ALA A 24 2.61 8.67 3.27
C ALA A 24 3.86 9.19 3.99
N ALA A 25 4.71 8.29 4.48
CA ALA A 25 5.95 8.64 5.15
C ALA A 25 6.93 9.37 4.21
N LEU A 26 7.03 8.94 2.95
CA LEU A 26 7.88 9.59 1.96
C LEU A 26 7.37 10.99 1.60
N LEU A 27 6.07 11.16 1.39
CA LEU A 27 5.47 12.47 1.13
C LEU A 27 5.69 13.43 2.29
N ALA A 28 5.48 12.99 3.53
CA ALA A 28 5.76 13.78 4.72
C ALA A 28 7.25 14.17 4.79
N ARG A 29 8.16 13.24 4.48
CA ARG A 29 9.60 13.53 4.41
C ARG A 29 9.95 14.52 3.29
N LYS A 30 9.19 14.56 2.20
CA LYS A 30 9.34 15.54 1.13
C LYS A 30 8.78 16.93 1.48
N GLY A 31 8.17 17.09 2.67
CA GLY A 31 7.70 18.39 3.18
C GLY A 31 6.21 18.64 2.99
N TYR A 32 5.43 17.62 2.62
CA TYR A 32 3.98 17.71 2.50
C TYR A 32 3.29 17.45 3.85
N LYS A 33 2.10 18.00 4.01
CA LYS A 33 1.17 17.70 5.09
C LYS A 33 0.32 16.50 4.68
N VAL A 34 0.49 15.38 5.37
CA VAL A 34 -0.10 14.09 4.99
C VAL A 34 -0.97 13.56 6.11
N CYS A 35 -2.20 13.16 5.77
CA CYS A 35 -3.08 12.37 6.61
C CYS A 35 -3.12 10.95 6.07
N LEU A 36 -2.74 9.97 6.88
CA LEU A 36 -2.79 8.54 6.56
C LEU A 36 -3.90 7.88 7.35
N LEU A 37 -4.82 7.19 6.68
CA LEU A 37 -5.99 6.57 7.28
C LEU A 37 -5.93 5.04 7.13
N ASP A 38 -5.99 4.32 8.26
CA ASP A 38 -6.25 2.88 8.28
C ASP A 38 -7.76 2.65 8.24
N LEU A 39 -8.28 2.30 7.08
CA LEU A 39 -9.67 1.91 6.89
C LEU A 39 -9.81 0.40 6.64
N ASP A 40 -8.77 -0.39 6.92
CA ASP A 40 -8.89 -1.84 7.03
C ASP A 40 -9.39 -2.23 8.43
N ILE A 41 -10.69 -2.03 8.67
CA ILE A 41 -11.32 -2.33 9.95
C ILE A 41 -11.39 -3.83 10.28
N TYR A 42 -11.21 -4.69 9.27
CA TYR A 42 -11.26 -6.14 9.45
C TYR A 42 -9.93 -6.73 9.91
N ALA A 43 -8.82 -6.14 9.45
CA ALA A 43 -7.47 -6.56 9.77
C ALA A 43 -6.53 -5.35 9.88
N PRO A 44 -6.77 -4.43 10.83
CA PRO A 44 -5.94 -3.24 10.97
C PRO A 44 -4.49 -3.62 11.25
N SER A 45 -3.55 -2.95 10.60
CA SER A 45 -2.13 -3.33 10.64
C SER A 45 -1.16 -2.16 10.86
N PHE A 46 -1.65 -0.92 10.93
CA PHE A 46 -0.78 0.25 11.14
C PHE A 46 0.00 0.19 12.45
N GLN A 47 -0.55 -0.46 13.49
CA GLN A 47 0.15 -0.66 14.76
C GLN A 47 1.50 -1.34 14.58
N SER A 48 1.62 -2.26 13.60
CA SER A 48 2.87 -2.96 13.30
C SER A 48 3.92 -2.05 12.65
N TYR A 49 3.50 -1.03 11.89
CA TYR A 49 4.40 -0.07 11.24
C TYR A 49 4.83 1.07 12.16
N PHE A 50 3.92 1.49 13.05
CA PHE A 50 4.09 2.71 13.84
C PHE A 50 4.26 2.45 15.34
N GLU A 51 4.26 1.18 15.77
CA GLU A 51 4.48 0.73 17.15
C GLU A 51 3.60 1.51 18.16
N ARG A 52 2.34 1.76 17.80
CA ARG A 52 1.42 2.55 18.61
C ARG A 52 0.01 1.99 18.54
N GLU A 53 -0.64 1.92 19.69
CA GLU A 53 -2.06 1.57 19.80
C GLU A 53 -2.91 2.84 19.99
N PRO A 54 -3.98 3.02 19.21
CA PRO A 54 -4.87 4.16 19.37
C PRO A 54 -5.79 3.96 20.56
N ILE A 55 -6.02 5.03 21.34
CA ILE A 55 -7.09 5.06 22.35
C ILE A 55 -8.44 5.23 21.64
N VAL A 56 -8.47 6.06 20.61
CA VAL A 56 -9.64 6.33 19.75
C VAL A 56 -9.24 6.02 18.31
N GLY A 57 -9.98 5.14 17.66
CA GLY A 57 -9.77 4.78 16.27
C GLY A 57 -10.55 5.66 15.29
N ILE A 58 -10.12 5.68 14.05
CA ILE A 58 -10.84 6.37 12.98
C ILE A 58 -12.24 5.76 12.74
N ASN A 59 -12.38 4.47 12.97
CA ASN A 59 -13.67 3.79 12.94
C ASN A 59 -14.59 4.22 14.09
N ASP A 60 -14.05 4.62 15.27
CA ASP A 60 -14.85 5.17 16.36
C ASP A 60 -15.44 6.53 15.96
N PHE A 61 -14.65 7.39 15.26
CA PHE A 61 -15.17 8.61 14.66
C PHE A 61 -16.27 8.31 13.65
N LEU A 62 -16.09 7.33 12.77
CA LEU A 62 -17.06 6.99 11.73
C LEU A 62 -18.37 6.40 12.30
N ASN A 63 -18.35 5.85 13.51
CA ASN A 63 -19.49 5.19 14.15
C ASN A 63 -20.13 6.00 15.28
N SER A 64 -19.44 6.98 15.84
CA SER A 64 -19.87 7.70 17.02
C SER A 64 -19.62 9.21 16.90
N ASN A 65 -20.00 9.98 17.94
CA ASN A 65 -19.81 11.44 17.99
C ASN A 65 -18.42 11.84 18.52
N VAL A 66 -17.37 11.11 18.13
CA VAL A 66 -15.99 11.48 18.43
C VAL A 66 -15.51 12.52 17.41
N GLU A 67 -14.77 13.52 17.84
CA GLU A 67 -14.18 14.51 16.94
C GLU A 67 -12.97 13.94 16.17
N VAL A 68 -12.73 14.43 14.94
CA VAL A 68 -11.66 13.95 14.06
C VAL A 68 -10.28 14.10 14.68
N ASP A 69 -10.03 15.22 15.35
CA ASP A 69 -8.74 15.52 16.00
C ASP A 69 -8.36 14.53 17.09
N LYS A 70 -9.34 13.90 17.76
CA LYS A 70 -9.11 12.84 18.76
C LYS A 70 -8.73 11.49 18.10
N ALA A 71 -9.19 11.26 16.89
CA ALA A 71 -8.90 10.04 16.13
C ALA A 71 -7.61 10.14 15.29
N MET A 72 -7.02 11.33 15.14
CA MET A 72 -5.81 11.59 14.38
C MET A 72 -4.61 11.80 15.30
N ILE A 73 -3.59 10.99 15.16
CA ILE A 73 -2.37 11.05 15.95
C ILE A 73 -1.25 11.74 15.17
N ASP A 74 -0.63 12.77 15.74
CA ASP A 74 0.56 13.40 15.16
C ASP A 74 1.77 12.47 15.29
N TYR A 75 2.30 12.04 14.14
CA TYR A 75 3.46 11.16 14.02
C TYR A 75 4.67 11.86 13.38
N THR A 76 4.63 13.17 13.27
CA THR A 76 5.65 13.99 12.58
C THR A 76 7.05 13.79 13.15
N SER A 77 7.18 13.74 14.48
CA SER A 77 8.46 13.56 15.16
C SER A 77 9.14 12.24 14.78
N ALA A 78 8.38 11.18 14.55
CA ALA A 78 8.96 9.89 14.18
C ALA A 78 9.47 9.87 12.73
N VAL A 79 8.85 10.64 11.83
CA VAL A 79 9.35 10.84 10.47
C VAL A 79 10.66 11.67 10.48
N GLU A 80 10.77 12.62 11.41
CA GLU A 80 11.96 13.45 11.57
C GLU A 80 13.12 12.70 12.27
N ASN A 81 12.82 11.93 13.33
CA ASN A 81 13.79 11.37 14.28
C ASN A 81 14.23 9.93 13.97
N GLN A 82 13.64 9.25 12.98
CA GLN A 82 14.05 7.87 12.63
C GLN A 82 15.52 7.75 12.18
N LYS A 83 16.26 8.87 12.17
CA LYS A 83 17.69 8.95 11.90
C LYS A 83 18.57 8.30 12.97
N ASP A 84 18.10 8.26 14.23
CA ASP A 84 18.98 7.99 15.37
C ASP A 84 18.85 6.57 15.96
N ASN A 85 17.80 5.81 15.56
CA ASN A 85 17.57 4.47 16.10
C ASN A 85 18.08 3.32 15.24
N ILE A 86 18.77 3.60 14.15
CA ILE A 86 19.52 2.57 13.44
C ILE A 86 20.78 2.32 14.27
N ARG A 87 20.69 1.41 15.23
CA ARG A 87 21.91 0.86 15.84
C ARG A 87 22.74 0.32 14.68
N ALA A 88 23.97 0.79 14.59
CA ALA A 88 24.99 0.40 13.60
C ALA A 88 25.33 -1.12 13.61
N THR A 89 24.48 -1.93 14.21
CA THR A 89 24.67 -3.36 14.45
C THR A 89 23.95 -4.27 13.45
N ASP A 90 23.13 -3.73 12.53
CA ASP A 90 22.51 -4.56 11.50
C ASP A 90 23.37 -4.56 10.23
N SER A 91 24.56 -5.16 10.34
CA SER A 91 25.52 -5.35 9.23
C SER A 91 25.02 -6.30 8.14
N SER A 92 23.78 -6.81 8.26
CA SER A 92 23.18 -7.74 7.31
C SER A 92 22.50 -7.04 6.12
N TYR A 93 22.30 -5.70 6.16
CA TYR A 93 21.68 -4.97 5.07
C TYR A 93 22.72 -4.28 4.18
N PRO A 94 22.74 -4.58 2.87
CA PRO A 94 23.77 -4.07 1.95
C PRO A 94 23.58 -2.60 1.51
N TYR A 95 22.52 -1.93 1.97
CA TYR A 95 22.20 -0.58 1.53
C TYR A 95 22.70 0.47 2.53
N PRO A 96 23.45 1.50 2.09
CA PRO A 96 23.96 2.54 2.97
C PRO A 96 22.83 3.35 3.61
N THR A 97 22.99 3.63 4.88
CA THR A 97 22.19 4.62 5.58
C THR A 97 22.63 6.04 5.20
N ARG A 98 21.72 6.96 5.15
CA ARG A 98 21.88 8.31 4.59
C ARG A 98 22.96 9.15 5.25
N SER A 99 23.72 9.93 4.46
CA SER A 99 24.74 10.86 4.95
C SER A 99 24.13 12.14 5.58
N GLU A 100 24.86 12.75 6.55
CA GLU A 100 24.40 13.93 7.31
C GLU A 100 24.21 15.22 6.49
N ASN A 101 24.75 15.29 5.27
CA ASN A 101 24.78 16.52 4.46
C ASN A 101 23.43 16.91 3.82
N GLU A 102 22.43 16.03 3.81
CA GLU A 102 21.10 16.34 3.24
C GLU A 102 20.14 17.05 4.22
N LYS A 103 20.61 17.38 5.42
CA LYS A 103 19.79 17.95 6.51
C LYS A 103 19.35 19.41 6.30
N LYS A 104 19.92 20.16 5.35
CA LYS A 104 19.90 21.63 5.44
C LYS A 104 18.77 22.40 4.74
N LEU A 105 17.93 21.80 3.90
CA LEU A 105 17.00 22.63 3.07
C LEU A 105 15.60 22.04 2.82
N ARG A 106 14.99 21.28 3.72
CA ARG A 106 13.64 20.77 3.47
C ARG A 106 12.58 21.48 4.32
N LYS A 107 11.49 21.93 3.63
CA LYS A 107 10.22 22.33 4.25
C LYS A 107 9.80 21.21 5.22
N LYS A 108 9.45 21.56 6.47
CA LYS A 108 9.00 20.57 7.44
C LYS A 108 7.61 20.06 7.03
N GLY A 109 7.53 18.80 6.62
CA GLY A 109 6.25 18.13 6.39
C GLY A 109 5.62 17.68 7.70
N LYS A 110 4.40 17.18 7.60
CA LYS A 110 3.66 16.64 8.74
C LYS A 110 3.03 15.29 8.38
N LEU A 111 2.95 14.40 9.36
CA LEU A 111 2.25 13.13 9.22
C LEU A 111 1.29 12.95 10.38
N TRP A 112 0.01 12.86 10.08
CA TRP A 112 -1.03 12.45 11.01
C TRP A 112 -1.59 11.11 10.59
N ILE A 113 -1.88 10.26 11.57
CA ILE A 113 -2.35 8.90 11.34
C ILE A 113 -3.66 8.67 12.06
N GLY A 114 -4.68 8.25 11.30
CA GLY A 114 -5.93 7.70 11.82
C GLY A 114 -5.85 6.19 11.83
N PHE A 115 -5.67 5.59 13.01
CA PHE A 115 -5.61 4.15 13.18
C PHE A 115 -7.01 3.55 13.27
N SER A 116 -7.20 2.34 12.78
CA SER A 116 -8.38 1.54 13.12
C SER A 116 -8.24 0.89 14.49
N ASN A 117 -9.36 0.84 15.23
CA ASN A 117 -9.44 0.14 16.50
C ASN A 117 -9.91 -1.30 16.29
N MET A 118 -9.25 -2.27 16.94
CA MET A 118 -9.49 -3.72 16.75
C MET A 118 -10.76 -4.27 17.43
N GLN A 119 -11.69 -3.45 17.89
CA GLN A 119 -12.90 -3.94 18.54
C GLN A 119 -13.85 -4.64 17.56
N LYS A 120 -13.81 -5.96 17.53
CA LYS A 120 -14.62 -6.82 16.66
C LYS A 120 -16.13 -6.57 16.73
N LYS A 121 -16.63 -6.13 17.87
CA LYS A 121 -18.07 -5.88 18.07
C LYS A 121 -18.59 -4.78 17.17
N GLY A 122 -17.86 -3.67 17.05
CA GLY A 122 -18.25 -2.56 16.18
C GLY A 122 -18.28 -2.91 14.69
N VAL A 123 -17.36 -3.78 14.23
CA VAL A 123 -17.35 -4.23 12.83
C VAL A 123 -18.59 -5.03 12.48
N PHE A 124 -19.01 -5.95 13.35
CA PHE A 124 -20.20 -6.77 13.14
C PHE A 124 -21.48 -5.93 13.16
N GLU A 125 -21.57 -4.96 14.06
CA GLU A 125 -22.71 -4.04 14.14
C GLU A 125 -22.85 -3.20 12.87
N LEU A 126 -21.74 -2.78 12.27
CA LEU A 126 -21.71 -2.00 11.03
C LEU A 126 -22.14 -2.79 9.79
N GLU A 127 -21.70 -4.03 9.67
CA GLU A 127 -22.09 -4.87 8.54
C GLU A 127 -23.61 -5.13 8.52
N ASN A 128 -24.21 -5.25 9.71
CA ASN A 128 -25.64 -5.51 9.89
C ASN A 128 -26.47 -4.24 10.11
N ALA A 129 -25.87 -3.06 9.97
CA ALA A 129 -26.55 -1.78 10.14
C ALA A 129 -27.69 -1.60 9.14
N ASP A 130 -28.72 -0.89 9.55
CA ASP A 130 -29.83 -0.52 8.69
C ASP A 130 -29.43 0.52 7.62
N SER A 131 -30.35 0.77 6.68
CA SER A 131 -30.07 1.71 5.58
C SER A 131 -29.91 3.16 6.04
N ALA A 132 -30.45 3.56 7.19
CA ALA A 132 -30.30 4.91 7.74
C ALA A 132 -28.87 5.06 8.29
N THR A 133 -28.43 4.13 9.13
CA THR A 133 -27.06 4.08 9.67
C THR A 133 -26.02 4.02 8.55
N LYS A 134 -26.25 3.22 7.51
CA LYS A 134 -25.35 3.15 6.35
C LYS A 134 -25.21 4.50 5.62
N ARG A 135 -26.31 5.24 5.45
CA ARG A 135 -26.26 6.59 4.86
C ARG A 135 -25.49 7.58 5.74
N ASP A 136 -25.65 7.49 7.06
CA ASP A 136 -24.92 8.37 7.98
C ASP A 136 -23.42 8.07 7.98
N ILE A 137 -23.01 6.82 7.84
CA ILE A 137 -21.59 6.45 7.67
C ILE A 137 -21.01 7.11 6.40
N ILE A 138 -21.73 7.08 5.28
CA ILE A 138 -21.25 7.73 4.04
C ILE A 138 -21.08 9.24 4.24
N ARG A 139 -22.03 9.90 4.90
CA ARG A 139 -21.93 11.32 5.24
C ARG A 139 -20.70 11.61 6.11
N ARG A 140 -20.39 10.72 7.06
CA ARG A 140 -19.22 10.84 7.93
C ARG A 140 -17.90 10.65 7.17
N PHE A 141 -17.83 9.79 6.16
CA PHE A 141 -16.66 9.71 5.28
C PHE A 141 -16.42 11.04 4.55
N ILE A 142 -17.47 11.66 4.02
CA ILE A 142 -17.36 12.97 3.35
C ILE A 142 -16.90 14.03 4.36
N TYR A 143 -17.53 14.08 5.54
CA TYR A 143 -17.17 15.01 6.61
C TYR A 143 -15.73 14.81 7.09
N LEU A 144 -15.27 13.55 7.22
CA LEU A 144 -13.87 13.25 7.53
C LEU A 144 -12.93 13.91 6.54
N ARG A 145 -13.15 13.70 5.23
CA ARG A 145 -12.33 14.31 4.19
C ARG A 145 -12.31 15.84 4.31
N GLU A 146 -13.47 16.46 4.49
CA GLU A 146 -13.57 17.92 4.63
C GLU A 146 -12.78 18.44 5.83
N ARG A 147 -12.87 17.76 6.99
CA ARG A 147 -12.11 18.12 8.20
C ARG A 147 -10.61 17.95 8.00
N LEU A 148 -10.15 16.89 7.33
CA LEU A 148 -8.74 16.71 7.04
C LEU A 148 -8.19 17.80 6.11
N ILE A 149 -9.02 18.32 5.21
CA ILE A 149 -8.65 19.43 4.33
C ILE A 149 -8.66 20.77 5.10
N SER A 150 -9.72 21.05 5.86
CA SER A 150 -9.90 22.36 6.53
C SER A 150 -9.00 22.54 7.74
N ASP A 151 -8.92 21.54 8.62
CA ASP A 151 -8.28 21.68 9.91
C ASP A 151 -6.81 21.27 9.91
N PHE A 152 -6.50 20.16 9.18
CA PHE A 152 -5.13 19.66 9.06
C PHE A 152 -4.39 20.28 7.88
N HIS A 153 -5.10 21.00 7.00
CA HIS A 153 -4.56 21.57 5.77
C HIS A 153 -3.76 20.54 4.97
N ALA A 154 -4.31 19.33 4.86
CA ALA A 154 -3.64 18.21 4.23
C ALA A 154 -3.36 18.50 2.75
N ASP A 155 -2.12 18.29 2.31
CA ASP A 155 -1.75 18.25 0.90
C ASP A 155 -2.15 16.91 0.29
N TYR A 156 -2.01 15.82 1.09
CA TYR A 156 -2.36 14.46 0.72
C TYR A 156 -3.16 13.77 1.81
N ILE A 157 -4.19 13.03 1.41
CA ILE A 157 -4.92 12.07 2.24
C ILE A 157 -4.68 10.71 1.61
N ILE A 158 -4.00 9.81 2.35
CA ILE A 158 -3.71 8.44 1.90
C ILE A 158 -4.63 7.50 2.68
N ILE A 159 -5.34 6.66 1.95
CA ILE A 159 -6.29 5.71 2.51
C ILE A 159 -5.82 4.28 2.24
N ASP A 160 -5.58 3.49 3.28
CA ASP A 160 -5.46 2.05 3.19
C ASP A 160 -6.82 1.41 3.44
N THR A 161 -7.26 0.52 2.55
CA THR A 161 -8.61 -0.06 2.63
C THR A 161 -8.57 -1.56 2.86
N SER A 162 -9.64 -2.10 3.44
CA SER A 162 -9.85 -3.55 3.46
C SER A 162 -9.94 -4.12 2.04
N PRO A 163 -9.46 -5.35 1.81
CA PRO A 163 -9.62 -6.00 0.52
C PRO A 163 -11.06 -6.39 0.23
N GLY A 164 -11.38 -6.52 -1.04
CA GLY A 164 -12.69 -7.00 -1.52
C GLY A 164 -13.74 -5.90 -1.61
N MET A 165 -14.97 -6.33 -1.95
CA MET A 165 -16.08 -5.43 -2.30
C MET A 165 -17.09 -5.28 -1.16
N ARG A 166 -16.61 -5.17 0.08
CA ARG A 166 -17.48 -4.98 1.24
C ARG A 166 -17.97 -3.53 1.33
N PHE A 167 -19.10 -3.33 1.98
CA PHE A 167 -19.72 -2.00 2.16
C PHE A 167 -18.69 -0.95 2.64
N TRP A 168 -17.91 -1.28 3.65
CA TRP A 168 -16.92 -0.37 4.22
C TRP A 168 -15.80 -0.02 3.24
N SER A 169 -15.23 -1.03 2.58
CA SER A 169 -14.17 -0.83 1.59
C SER A 169 -14.63 0.06 0.44
N ILE A 170 -15.84 -0.20 -0.10
CA ILE A 170 -16.38 0.59 -1.21
C ILE A 170 -16.62 2.03 -0.81
N ASN A 171 -17.18 2.27 0.38
CA ASN A 171 -17.46 3.64 0.83
C ASN A 171 -16.20 4.44 1.15
N SER A 172 -15.13 3.78 1.58
CA SER A 172 -13.83 4.44 1.74
C SER A 172 -13.24 4.91 0.40
N LEU A 173 -13.57 4.22 -0.71
CA LEU A 173 -13.16 4.64 -2.06
C LEU A 173 -13.92 5.88 -2.55
N ALA A 174 -15.17 6.07 -2.08
CA ALA A 174 -16.04 7.15 -2.56
C ALA A 174 -15.50 8.57 -2.27
N ILE A 175 -14.61 8.70 -1.30
CA ILE A 175 -13.99 9.98 -0.94
C ILE A 175 -12.63 10.23 -1.62
N ALA A 176 -12.15 9.29 -2.43
CA ALA A 176 -10.84 9.38 -3.07
C ALA A 176 -10.92 9.99 -4.48
N ASP A 177 -9.96 10.86 -4.80
CA ASP A 177 -9.77 11.44 -6.14
C ASP A 177 -9.02 10.45 -7.05
N ILE A 178 -8.14 9.63 -6.45
CA ILE A 178 -7.31 8.64 -7.14
C ILE A 178 -7.48 7.29 -6.47
N LEU A 179 -7.80 6.28 -7.28
CA LEU A 179 -7.99 4.90 -6.87
C LEU A 179 -6.83 4.06 -7.41
N LEU A 180 -6.03 3.48 -6.52
CA LEU A 180 -4.94 2.57 -6.86
C LEU A 180 -5.40 1.13 -6.61
N LEU A 181 -5.69 0.40 -7.67
CA LEU A 181 -6.08 -1.00 -7.59
C LEU A 181 -4.83 -1.87 -7.60
N THR A 182 -4.43 -2.30 -6.40
CA THR A 182 -3.21 -3.09 -6.18
C THR A 182 -3.47 -4.56 -6.41
N LEU A 183 -2.66 -5.19 -7.26
CA LEU A 183 -2.80 -6.59 -7.63
C LEU A 183 -1.44 -7.28 -7.82
N LYS A 184 -1.45 -8.61 -7.74
CA LYS A 184 -0.36 -9.49 -8.16
C LYS A 184 -0.66 -10.06 -9.54
N MET A 185 0.33 -10.64 -10.21
CA MET A 185 0.16 -11.21 -11.55
C MET A 185 -0.51 -12.60 -11.56
N GLY A 186 -0.88 -13.16 -10.40
CA GLY A 186 -1.56 -14.45 -10.33
C GLY A 186 -2.98 -14.41 -10.91
N SER A 187 -3.40 -15.47 -11.61
CA SER A 187 -4.71 -15.55 -12.28
C SER A 187 -5.88 -15.17 -11.39
N LEU A 188 -5.89 -15.68 -10.16
CA LEU A 188 -6.95 -15.38 -9.19
C LEU A 188 -7.00 -13.90 -8.75
N ASP A 189 -5.88 -13.20 -8.75
CA ASP A 189 -5.85 -11.76 -8.46
C ASP A 189 -6.36 -10.97 -9.66
N VAL A 190 -5.98 -11.40 -10.86
CA VAL A 190 -6.40 -10.79 -12.12
C VAL A 190 -7.91 -10.91 -12.33
N ASP A 191 -8.46 -12.12 -12.15
CA ASP A 191 -9.90 -12.36 -12.32
C ASP A 191 -10.73 -11.57 -11.31
N GLY A 192 -10.30 -11.57 -10.04
CA GLY A 192 -10.94 -10.75 -9.01
C GLY A 192 -10.83 -9.24 -9.29
N THR A 193 -9.71 -8.80 -9.83
CA THR A 193 -9.52 -7.41 -10.26
C THR A 193 -10.47 -7.05 -11.39
N ARG A 194 -10.70 -7.94 -12.38
CA ARG A 194 -11.68 -7.74 -13.46
C ARG A 194 -13.10 -7.50 -12.89
N ILE A 195 -13.49 -8.29 -11.90
CA ILE A 195 -14.78 -8.13 -11.22
C ILE A 195 -14.85 -6.74 -10.55
N ALA A 196 -13.87 -6.39 -9.72
CA ALA A 196 -13.84 -5.11 -9.02
C ALA A 196 -13.91 -3.91 -9.99
N VAL A 197 -13.17 -3.97 -11.10
CA VAL A 197 -13.19 -2.91 -12.12
C VAL A 197 -14.57 -2.77 -12.74
N ASN A 198 -15.17 -3.86 -13.16
CA ASN A 198 -16.46 -3.83 -13.86
C ASN A 198 -17.61 -3.40 -12.96
N GLU A 199 -17.65 -3.85 -11.72
CA GLU A 199 -18.75 -3.59 -10.81
C GLU A 199 -18.62 -2.27 -10.06
N ILE A 200 -17.40 -1.82 -9.76
CA ILE A 200 -17.17 -0.69 -8.85
C ILE A 200 -16.40 0.45 -9.52
N TYR A 201 -15.20 0.18 -10.02
CA TYR A 201 -14.27 1.24 -10.44
C TYR A 201 -14.79 2.05 -11.63
N LYS A 202 -15.46 1.40 -12.58
CA LYS A 202 -16.10 2.09 -13.71
C LYS A 202 -17.18 3.08 -13.26
N SER A 203 -17.82 2.83 -12.13
CA SER A 203 -18.79 3.77 -11.55
C SER A 203 -18.07 4.99 -10.96
N PHE A 204 -17.03 4.79 -10.16
CA PHE A 204 -16.27 5.91 -9.58
C PHE A 204 -15.59 6.78 -10.63
N THR A 205 -15.05 6.20 -11.70
CA THR A 205 -14.44 6.97 -12.79
C THR A 205 -15.47 7.83 -13.55
N LYS A 206 -16.71 7.38 -13.67
CA LYS A 206 -17.81 8.20 -14.22
C LYS A 206 -18.12 9.42 -13.35
N PHE A 207 -17.86 9.34 -12.04
CA PHE A 207 -18.05 10.45 -11.10
C PHE A 207 -16.80 11.31 -10.91
N GLY A 208 -15.75 11.08 -11.70
CA GLY A 208 -14.57 11.95 -11.77
C GLY A 208 -13.34 11.44 -11.04
N SER A 209 -13.38 10.32 -10.34
CA SER A 209 -12.18 9.70 -9.78
C SER A 209 -11.29 9.12 -10.89
N LYS A 210 -9.97 9.23 -10.74
CA LYS A 210 -9.00 8.55 -11.60
C LYS A 210 -8.68 7.19 -11.04
N ALA A 211 -8.64 6.15 -11.86
CA ALA A 211 -8.28 4.80 -11.45
C ALA A 211 -7.02 4.33 -12.17
N TYR A 212 -6.15 3.61 -11.44
CA TYR A 212 -4.92 3.04 -11.97
C TYR A 212 -4.70 1.63 -11.43
N LEU A 213 -4.13 0.75 -12.26
CA LEU A 213 -3.62 -0.53 -11.82
C LEU A 213 -2.22 -0.33 -11.25
N LEU A 214 -1.98 -0.88 -10.06
CA LEU A 214 -0.69 -0.89 -9.39
C LEU A 214 -0.26 -2.33 -9.17
N TYR A 215 0.62 -2.83 -10.03
CA TYR A 215 1.16 -4.17 -9.89
C TYR A 215 2.20 -4.19 -8.78
N ASN A 216 2.07 -5.14 -7.86
CA ASN A 216 2.99 -5.27 -6.74
C ASN A 216 3.36 -6.74 -6.52
N LEU A 217 4.52 -6.96 -5.92
CA LEU A 217 5.07 -8.30 -5.68
C LEU A 217 5.16 -9.12 -6.98
N ILE A 218 5.48 -8.44 -8.09
CA ILE A 218 5.73 -9.11 -9.36
C ILE A 218 7.04 -9.90 -9.28
N ALA A 219 7.24 -10.84 -10.21
CA ALA A 219 8.46 -11.62 -10.26
C ALA A 219 9.67 -10.69 -10.32
N GLY A 220 10.49 -10.73 -9.30
CA GLY A 220 11.64 -9.87 -9.10
C GLY A 220 12.73 -10.63 -8.39
N TYR A 221 13.81 -9.95 -8.13
CA TYR A 221 15.06 -10.52 -7.61
C TYR A 221 14.91 -11.09 -6.20
N CYS A 222 14.33 -12.28 -6.09
CA CYS A 222 14.41 -13.09 -4.88
C CYS A 222 15.75 -13.84 -4.80
N VAL A 223 16.84 -13.24 -5.24
CA VAL A 223 18.19 -13.78 -5.04
C VAL A 223 18.72 -13.20 -3.74
N PRO A 224 18.93 -13.99 -2.68
CA PRO A 224 19.58 -13.50 -1.47
C PRO A 224 20.91 -12.85 -1.84
N ALA A 225 21.18 -11.65 -1.33
CA ALA A 225 22.43 -10.93 -1.59
C ALA A 225 23.68 -11.75 -1.22
N THR A 226 23.55 -12.73 -0.34
CA THR A 226 24.58 -13.70 0.05
C THR A 226 25.01 -14.65 -1.07
N VAL A 227 24.19 -14.84 -2.12
CA VAL A 227 24.54 -15.73 -3.25
C VAL A 227 25.31 -14.96 -4.33
N ALA A 228 25.08 -13.66 -4.47
CA ALA A 228 25.76 -12.83 -5.46
C ALA A 228 27.25 -12.57 -5.14
N SER A 229 27.67 -12.77 -3.89
CA SER A 229 29.06 -12.57 -3.47
C SER A 229 29.91 -13.84 -3.43
N ARG A 230 29.33 -14.99 -3.67
CA ARG A 230 30.04 -16.24 -3.81
C ARG A 230 30.16 -16.62 -5.29
N ASN A 231 31.29 -16.28 -5.89
CA ASN A 231 31.77 -16.88 -7.15
C ASN A 231 32.13 -18.37 -6.95
N GLU A 232 31.35 -19.11 -6.17
CA GLU A 232 31.46 -20.55 -6.06
C GLU A 232 30.45 -21.17 -7.01
N MET A 233 30.99 -21.86 -8.02
CA MET A 233 30.27 -22.69 -8.98
C MET A 233 29.13 -23.41 -8.29
N VAL A 234 27.91 -23.15 -8.74
CA VAL A 234 26.78 -24.05 -8.52
C VAL A 234 27.27 -25.43 -8.99
N PRO A 235 27.31 -26.46 -8.12
CA PRO A 235 27.64 -27.79 -8.60
C PRO A 235 26.63 -28.12 -9.68
N THR A 236 27.12 -28.34 -10.88
CA THR A 236 26.34 -28.93 -11.97
C THR A 236 25.81 -30.24 -11.44
N VAL A 237 24.52 -30.28 -11.13
CA VAL A 237 23.81 -31.53 -10.89
C VAL A 237 23.95 -32.29 -12.20
N GLU A 238 24.76 -33.36 -12.18
CA GLU A 238 24.87 -34.27 -13.30
C GLU A 238 23.46 -34.67 -13.73
N SER A 239 23.17 -34.47 -15.01
CA SER A 239 21.91 -34.74 -15.64
C SER A 239 21.57 -36.24 -15.50
N THR A 240 20.84 -36.57 -14.44
CA THR A 240 20.06 -37.80 -14.50
C THR A 240 18.95 -37.54 -15.50
N SER A 241 18.99 -38.32 -16.58
CA SER A 241 18.07 -38.28 -17.70
C SER A 241 16.61 -38.25 -17.25
N VAL A 242 15.99 -37.09 -17.32
CA VAL A 242 14.53 -36.95 -17.21
C VAL A 242 13.92 -37.60 -18.44
N PRO A 243 12.95 -38.51 -18.31
CA PRO A 243 12.31 -39.13 -19.45
C PRO A 243 11.75 -38.08 -20.39
N GLN A 244 12.00 -38.22 -21.69
CA GLN A 244 11.58 -37.28 -22.76
C GLN A 244 10.07 -36.99 -22.80
N GLU A 245 9.24 -37.84 -22.24
CA GLU A 245 7.78 -37.65 -22.15
C GLU A 245 7.36 -36.49 -21.19
N GLY A 246 8.18 -36.16 -20.21
CA GLY A 246 7.91 -35.02 -19.30
C GLY A 246 8.18 -33.64 -19.93
N MET A 247 9.10 -33.58 -20.92
CA MET A 247 9.42 -32.31 -21.60
C MET A 247 8.33 -31.84 -22.56
N THR A 248 7.50 -32.75 -23.07
CA THR A 248 6.41 -32.39 -24.01
C THR A 248 5.24 -31.70 -23.29
N LEU A 249 5.05 -31.96 -21.98
CA LEU A 249 4.05 -31.27 -21.18
C LEU A 249 4.52 -29.89 -20.72
N LEU A 250 5.80 -29.73 -20.42
CA LEU A 250 6.39 -28.42 -20.09
C LEU A 250 6.44 -27.46 -21.28
N ASN A 251 6.62 -27.97 -22.49
CA ASN A 251 6.60 -27.17 -23.72
C ASN A 251 5.20 -26.77 -24.19
N LYS A 252 4.13 -27.32 -23.58
CA LYS A 252 2.74 -26.92 -23.80
C LYS A 252 2.24 -25.93 -22.76
N LEU A 253 2.99 -25.68 -21.69
CA LEU A 253 2.77 -24.52 -20.85
C LEU A 253 3.13 -23.31 -21.72
N GLU A 254 2.13 -22.49 -22.01
CA GLU A 254 2.27 -21.24 -22.75
C GLU A 254 3.54 -20.53 -22.32
N GLN A 255 4.34 -20.08 -23.30
CA GLN A 255 5.53 -19.28 -23.02
C GLN A 255 5.13 -18.20 -22.01
N PRO A 256 5.86 -18.00 -20.91
CA PRO A 256 5.50 -16.98 -19.95
C PRO A 256 5.40 -15.66 -20.72
N LEU A 257 4.18 -15.11 -20.78
CA LEU A 257 3.95 -13.80 -21.37
C LEU A 257 4.96 -12.86 -20.75
N ASN A 258 5.70 -12.11 -21.57
CA ASN A 258 6.57 -11.06 -21.07
C ASN A 258 5.72 -10.18 -20.13
N GLU A 259 6.23 -9.86 -18.93
CA GLU A 259 5.50 -9.07 -17.94
C GLU A 259 4.92 -7.78 -18.53
N VAL A 260 5.67 -7.14 -19.42
CA VAL A 260 5.24 -5.90 -20.11
C VAL A 260 4.00 -6.16 -20.95
N ASP A 261 4.01 -7.23 -21.77
CA ASP A 261 2.88 -7.59 -22.63
C ASP A 261 1.63 -7.93 -21.81
N PHE A 262 1.82 -8.59 -20.65
CA PHE A 262 0.72 -8.92 -19.75
C PHE A 262 0.09 -7.67 -19.15
N VAL A 263 0.90 -6.74 -18.63
CA VAL A 263 0.46 -5.47 -18.03
C VAL A 263 -0.30 -4.62 -19.05
N GLU A 264 0.22 -4.50 -20.28
CA GLU A 264 -0.40 -3.75 -21.37
C GLU A 264 -1.74 -4.35 -21.79
N ARG A 265 -1.80 -5.66 -21.96
CA ARG A 265 -3.05 -6.37 -22.33
C ARG A 265 -4.12 -6.21 -21.25
N LEU A 266 -3.78 -6.44 -19.98
CA LEU A 266 -4.74 -6.32 -18.89
C LEU A 266 -5.22 -4.87 -18.72
N SER A 267 -4.34 -3.89 -18.85
CA SER A 267 -4.70 -2.47 -18.83
C SER A 267 -5.66 -2.11 -19.96
N SER A 268 -5.39 -2.60 -21.17
CA SER A 268 -6.25 -2.41 -22.34
C SER A 268 -7.62 -3.07 -22.15
N ASP A 269 -7.65 -4.32 -21.70
CA ASP A 269 -8.90 -5.08 -21.46
C ASP A 269 -9.80 -4.41 -20.41
N LEU A 270 -9.21 -3.85 -19.38
CA LEU A 270 -9.94 -3.21 -18.29
C LEU A 270 -10.28 -1.75 -18.57
N GLY A 271 -9.57 -1.11 -19.51
CA GLY A 271 -9.67 0.32 -19.77
C GLY A 271 -9.16 1.18 -18.60
N ILE A 272 -8.24 0.62 -17.78
CA ILE A 272 -7.59 1.30 -16.65
C ILE A 272 -6.08 1.23 -16.87
N PRO A 273 -5.37 2.38 -16.94
CA PRO A 273 -3.93 2.38 -17.16
C PRO A 273 -3.17 1.82 -15.95
N ALA A 274 -2.08 1.12 -16.21
CA ALA A 274 -1.10 0.78 -15.20
C ALA A 274 -0.26 2.02 -14.83
N ILE A 275 -0.06 2.26 -13.52
CA ILE A 275 0.76 3.37 -13.06
C ILE A 275 2.19 2.93 -12.79
N LEU A 276 2.37 1.74 -12.24
CA LEU A 276 3.69 1.21 -11.88
C LEU A 276 3.61 -0.31 -11.66
N SER A 277 4.76 -0.97 -11.87
CA SER A 277 4.99 -2.37 -11.52
C SER A 277 6.15 -2.44 -10.52
N ILE A 278 5.87 -2.96 -9.32
CA ILE A 278 6.83 -3.03 -8.20
C ILE A 278 7.27 -4.48 -8.00
N PRO A 279 8.57 -4.78 -8.14
CA PRO A 279 9.11 -6.11 -7.90
C PRO A 279 8.92 -6.59 -6.45
N CYS A 280 8.95 -7.90 -6.24
CA CYS A 280 9.06 -8.48 -4.92
C CYS A 280 10.49 -8.28 -4.38
N TYR A 281 10.61 -7.70 -3.19
CA TYR A 281 11.86 -7.56 -2.45
C TYR A 281 11.82 -8.50 -1.26
N CYS A 282 12.59 -9.59 -1.30
CA CYS A 282 12.54 -10.66 -0.30
C CYS A 282 12.94 -10.17 1.10
N ASP A 283 13.87 -9.26 1.19
CA ASP A 283 14.34 -8.65 2.44
C ASP A 283 13.26 -7.81 3.14
N ILE A 284 12.32 -7.22 2.38
CA ILE A 284 11.14 -6.57 2.91
C ILE A 284 10.04 -7.60 3.19
N GLN A 285 9.72 -8.44 2.21
CA GLN A 285 8.61 -9.38 2.26
C GLN A 285 8.73 -10.41 3.40
N PHE A 286 9.95 -10.85 3.70
CA PHE A 286 10.22 -11.85 4.73
C PHE A 286 10.83 -11.27 6.01
N SER A 287 10.75 -9.95 6.19
CA SER A 287 11.17 -9.35 7.44
C SER A 287 10.26 -9.82 8.59
N ARG A 288 10.84 -9.98 9.79
CA ARG A 288 10.08 -10.40 10.99
C ARG A 288 9.20 -9.30 11.57
N ARG A 289 9.43 -8.05 11.15
CA ARG A 289 8.70 -6.87 11.63
C ARG A 289 8.42 -5.96 10.45
N GLU A 290 7.26 -5.32 10.47
CA GLU A 290 6.95 -4.26 9.55
C GLU A 290 7.75 -3.00 9.87
N PHE A 291 8.15 -2.25 8.86
CA PHE A 291 8.87 -0.99 9.02
C PHE A 291 8.70 -0.08 7.80
N LEU A 292 8.96 1.20 7.99
CA LEU A 292 8.92 2.18 6.92
C LEU A 292 10.26 2.18 6.16
N THR A 293 10.33 1.37 5.11
CA THR A 293 11.54 1.19 4.28
C THR A 293 12.08 2.51 3.76
N VAL A 294 11.18 3.40 3.30
CA VAL A 294 11.55 4.72 2.76
C VAL A 294 12.25 5.62 3.77
N LEU A 295 12.02 5.43 5.06
CA LEU A 295 12.68 6.17 6.11
C LEU A 295 13.96 5.47 6.56
N ARG A 296 13.92 4.16 6.72
CA ARG A 296 15.01 3.34 7.25
C ARG A 296 16.11 3.12 6.22
N TYR A 297 15.74 2.82 4.96
CA TYR A 297 16.66 2.50 3.87
C TYR A 297 16.35 3.36 2.62
N PRO A 298 16.75 4.65 2.63
CA PRO A 298 16.41 5.58 1.54
C PRO A 298 17.01 5.19 0.18
N GLU A 299 18.12 4.47 0.16
CA GLU A 299 18.76 4.00 -1.09
C GLU A 299 18.26 2.62 -1.54
N HIS A 300 17.35 1.99 -0.80
CA HIS A 300 16.80 0.70 -1.18
C HIS A 300 16.02 0.81 -2.50
N PRO A 301 16.10 -0.18 -3.42
CA PRO A 301 15.35 -0.15 -4.68
C PRO A 301 13.84 0.02 -4.50
N PHE A 302 13.25 -0.58 -3.47
CA PHE A 302 11.84 -0.34 -3.12
C PHE A 302 11.55 1.14 -2.84
N THR A 303 12.45 1.85 -2.16
CA THR A 303 12.30 3.29 -1.91
C THR A 303 12.24 4.07 -3.23
N LYS A 304 13.06 3.69 -4.22
CA LYS A 304 13.02 4.30 -5.56
C LYS A 304 11.70 4.02 -6.29
N GLN A 305 11.11 2.83 -6.09
CA GLN A 305 9.77 2.53 -6.63
C GLN A 305 8.70 3.42 -5.98
N ILE A 306 8.73 3.59 -4.66
CA ILE A 306 7.80 4.49 -3.97
C ILE A 306 8.02 5.95 -4.40
N GLU A 307 9.27 6.38 -4.64
CA GLU A 307 9.55 7.71 -5.21
C GLU A 307 8.91 7.90 -6.59
N GLY A 308 9.02 6.90 -7.45
CA GLY A 308 8.35 6.86 -8.75
C GLY A 308 6.82 6.96 -8.59
N LEU A 309 6.24 6.15 -7.70
CA LEU A 309 4.80 6.14 -7.45
C LEU A 309 4.29 7.51 -7.00
N VAL A 310 4.87 8.11 -5.96
CA VAL A 310 4.40 9.41 -5.44
C VAL A 310 4.68 10.58 -6.40
N THR A 311 5.58 10.40 -7.36
CA THR A 311 5.84 11.40 -8.40
C THR A 311 4.80 11.31 -9.53
N ALA A 312 4.30 10.12 -9.81
CA ALA A 312 3.26 9.88 -10.81
C ALA A 312 1.85 10.28 -10.33
N LEU A 313 1.65 10.35 -9.02
CA LEU A 313 0.39 10.75 -8.36
C LEU A 313 0.27 12.26 -8.20
#